data_fcd22a26b54f1a7b5b21dcad34a5bdd0
#
_entry.id   fcd22a26b54f1a7b5b21dcad34a5bdd0
#
_cell.length_a   1.000
_cell.length_b   1.000
_cell.length_c   1.000
_cell.angle_alpha   90.00
_cell.angle_beta   90.00
_cell.angle_gamma   90.00
#
_symmetry.space_group_name_H-M   'P 1'
#
loop_
_entity.id
_entity.type
_entity.pdbx_description
1 polymer ?
#
loop_
_entity_poly.entity_id
_entity_poly.type
_entity_poly.pdbx_seq_one_letter_code
_entity_poly.pdbx_strand_id
1 'polypeptide(L)'
;MKTLKEMIAEARAVVPEEGPAELQRRIAGGEPVSIIDVRDPDEYREGHIEPATNISRGFLEFRIGSAVPDPASTVVVYCQTGLRSVLAARALKDLGYSNVINLQGGYQKWAQSGLPVVKDVALTTEQIQRYSRH
;
A
#
# COMPACT_ATOMS: atom_id res chain seq x y z
N MET A 1 29.31 3.74 4.18
CA MET A 1 28.04 3.86 3.45
C MET A 1 27.21 2.61 3.70
N LYS A 2 25.92 2.79 4.00
CA LYS A 2 25.03 1.65 4.16
C LYS A 2 24.67 1.02 2.82
N THR A 3 24.57 -0.29 2.80
CA THR A 3 24.03 -1.00 1.66
C THR A 3 22.49 -0.99 1.71
N LEU A 4 21.84 -1.27 0.59
CA LEU A 4 20.38 -1.44 0.56
C LEU A 4 19.96 -2.57 1.50
N LYS A 5 20.69 -3.68 1.52
CA LYS A 5 20.42 -4.81 2.41
C LYS A 5 20.43 -4.39 3.88
N GLU A 6 21.39 -3.56 4.28
CA GLU A 6 21.47 -3.04 5.65
C GLU A 6 20.29 -2.13 5.97
N MET A 7 19.89 -1.25 5.04
CA MET A 7 18.74 -0.38 5.23
C MET A 7 17.44 -1.17 5.40
N ILE A 8 17.26 -2.23 4.60
CA ILE A 8 16.09 -3.09 4.71
C ILE A 8 16.08 -3.83 6.05
N ALA A 9 17.23 -4.35 6.48
CA ALA A 9 17.33 -5.03 7.78
C ALA A 9 16.99 -4.09 8.94
N GLU A 10 17.48 -2.86 8.90
CA GLU A 10 17.17 -1.85 9.91
C GLU A 10 15.68 -1.50 9.93
N ALA A 11 15.06 -1.36 8.75
CA ALA A 11 13.64 -1.09 8.66
C ALA A 11 12.81 -2.25 9.23
N ARG A 12 13.18 -3.49 8.90
CA ARG A 12 12.50 -4.67 9.42
C ARG A 12 12.63 -4.83 10.94
N ALA A 13 13.68 -4.30 11.51
CA ALA A 13 13.87 -4.36 12.96
C ALA A 13 12.85 -3.50 13.72
N VAL A 14 12.28 -2.48 13.09
CA VAL A 14 11.36 -1.54 13.74
C VAL A 14 9.95 -1.50 13.14
N VAL A 15 9.75 -2.11 11.97
CA VAL A 15 8.45 -2.16 11.30
C VAL A 15 7.85 -3.56 11.45
N PRO A 16 6.71 -3.71 12.12
CA PRO A 16 5.99 -5.00 12.15
C PRO A 16 5.56 -5.41 10.75
N GLU A 17 5.54 -6.72 10.51
CA GLU A 17 5.07 -7.28 9.24
C GLU A 17 3.87 -8.20 9.48
N GLU A 18 2.93 -8.20 8.54
CA GLU A 18 1.79 -9.11 8.51
C GLU A 18 1.71 -9.79 7.16
N GLY A 19 1.22 -11.03 7.13
CA GLY A 19 0.94 -11.74 5.88
C GLY A 19 -0.44 -11.39 5.31
N PRO A 20 -0.73 -11.86 4.08
CA PRO A 20 -2.02 -11.61 3.44
C PRO A 20 -3.23 -12.09 4.24
N ALA A 21 -3.14 -13.25 4.89
CA ALA A 21 -4.24 -13.79 5.68
C ALA A 21 -4.62 -12.87 6.85
N GLU A 22 -3.64 -12.26 7.50
CA GLU A 22 -3.86 -11.34 8.61
C GLU A 22 -4.53 -10.06 8.14
N LEU A 23 -4.07 -9.50 7.03
CA LEU A 23 -4.69 -8.31 6.44
C LEU A 23 -6.13 -8.60 6.01
N GLN A 24 -6.36 -9.75 5.39
CA GLN A 24 -7.72 -10.15 5.00
C GLN A 24 -8.65 -10.25 6.22
N ARG A 25 -8.16 -10.77 7.34
CA ARG A 25 -8.97 -10.81 8.57
C ARG A 25 -9.35 -9.42 9.08
N ARG A 26 -8.43 -8.45 8.99
CA ARG A 26 -8.72 -7.06 9.36
C ARG A 26 -9.82 -6.47 8.49
N ILE A 27 -9.71 -6.67 7.17
CA ILE A 27 -10.68 -6.15 6.20
C ILE A 27 -12.04 -6.81 6.40
N ALA A 28 -12.08 -8.13 6.49
CA ALA A 28 -13.32 -8.90 6.65
C ALA A 28 -14.01 -8.59 7.97
N GLY A 29 -13.24 -8.30 9.01
CA GLY A 29 -13.77 -7.95 10.33
C GLY A 29 -14.24 -6.51 10.46
N GLY A 30 -14.09 -5.70 9.39
CA GLY A 30 -14.46 -4.28 9.43
C GLY A 30 -13.56 -3.42 10.30
N GLU A 31 -12.34 -3.90 10.60
CA GLU A 31 -11.39 -3.13 11.39
C GLU A 31 -10.97 -1.86 10.64
N PRO A 32 -10.96 -0.70 11.32
CA PRO A 32 -10.46 0.52 10.68
C PRO A 32 -8.98 0.39 10.35
N VAL A 33 -8.65 0.29 9.07
CA VAL A 33 -7.28 0.18 8.58
C VAL A 33 -7.16 0.99 7.30
N SER A 34 -6.08 1.76 7.19
CA SER A 34 -5.73 2.46 5.95
C SER A 34 -4.69 1.64 5.22
N ILE A 35 -5.00 1.25 4.00
CA ILE A 35 -4.10 0.42 3.19
C ILE A 35 -3.50 1.31 2.09
N ILE A 36 -2.19 1.42 2.08
CA ILE A 36 -1.46 2.31 1.18
C ILE A 36 -0.60 1.50 0.23
N ASP A 37 -0.88 1.63 -1.06
CA ASP A 37 -0.10 1.05 -2.14
C ASP A 37 0.95 2.08 -2.58
N VAL A 38 2.24 1.77 -2.35
CA VAL A 38 3.33 2.70 -2.67
C VAL A 38 3.98 2.42 -4.01
N ARG A 39 3.37 1.54 -4.81
CA ARG A 39 3.84 1.27 -6.19
C ARG A 39 3.49 2.45 -7.10
N ASP A 40 3.98 2.37 -8.33
CA ASP A 40 3.65 3.37 -9.35
C ASP A 40 2.17 3.25 -9.76
N PRO A 41 1.58 4.36 -10.27
CA PRO A 41 0.16 4.35 -10.65
C PRO A 41 -0.19 3.28 -11.69
N ASP A 42 0.71 2.97 -12.62
CA ASP A 42 0.46 1.93 -13.63
C ASP A 42 0.37 0.55 -13.00
N GLU A 43 1.24 0.24 -12.04
CA GLU A 43 1.17 -1.02 -11.28
C GLU A 43 -0.16 -1.12 -10.54
N TYR A 44 -0.57 -0.04 -9.88
CA TYR A 44 -1.83 0.03 -9.14
C TYR A 44 -3.04 -0.24 -10.05
N ARG A 45 -3.08 0.38 -11.21
CA ARG A 45 -4.18 0.21 -12.16
C ARG A 45 -4.28 -1.21 -12.70
N GLU A 46 -3.16 -1.88 -12.88
CA GLU A 46 -3.12 -3.28 -13.37
C GLU A 46 -3.67 -4.27 -12.36
N GLY A 47 -3.67 -3.90 -11.10
CA GLY A 47 -4.25 -4.71 -10.03
C GLY A 47 -3.80 -4.20 -8.68
N HIS A 48 -4.73 -4.07 -7.74
CA HIS A 48 -4.44 -3.64 -6.39
C HIS A 48 -5.40 -4.28 -5.39
N ILE A 49 -5.04 -4.21 -4.13
CA ILE A 49 -5.89 -4.67 -3.04
C ILE A 49 -7.03 -3.67 -2.88
N GLU A 50 -8.28 -4.13 -2.94
CA GLU A 50 -9.40 -3.32 -2.53
C GLU A 50 -9.41 -3.29 -0.99
N PRO A 51 -9.44 -2.19 -0.35
CA PRO A 51 -9.70 -0.78 -0.61
C PRO A 51 -8.42 0.10 -0.53
N ALA A 52 -7.34 -0.29 -1.14
CA ALA A 52 -6.07 0.44 -1.05
C ALA A 52 -6.12 1.80 -1.75
N THR A 53 -5.42 2.77 -1.17
CA THR A 53 -5.17 4.06 -1.77
C THR A 53 -3.75 4.06 -2.34
N ASN A 54 -3.60 4.53 -3.58
CA ASN A 54 -2.27 4.62 -4.20
C ASN A 54 -1.61 5.96 -3.85
N ILE A 55 -0.47 5.88 -3.21
CA ILE A 55 0.44 7.01 -3.02
C ILE A 55 1.83 6.50 -3.37
N SER A 56 2.31 6.82 -4.56
CA SER A 56 3.63 6.40 -5.02
C SER A 56 4.71 6.80 -4.02
N ARG A 57 5.72 5.96 -3.86
CA ARG A 57 6.76 6.17 -2.85
C ARG A 57 7.34 7.59 -2.82
N GLY A 58 7.57 8.19 -4.00
CA GLY A 58 8.16 9.53 -4.11
C GLY A 58 7.27 10.66 -3.57
N PHE A 59 5.98 10.41 -3.42
CA PHE A 59 5.01 11.40 -2.91
C PHE A 59 4.49 11.07 -1.51
N LEU A 60 4.94 9.96 -0.92
CA LEU A 60 4.34 9.44 0.30
C LEU A 60 4.33 10.47 1.43
N GLU A 61 5.49 11.03 1.77
CA GLU A 61 5.60 11.99 2.88
C GLU A 61 4.79 13.25 2.63
N PHE A 62 4.64 13.64 1.37
CA PHE A 62 3.89 14.84 0.99
C PHE A 62 2.38 14.64 1.07
N ARG A 63 1.88 13.42 0.89
CA ARG A 63 0.45 13.15 0.72
C ARG A 63 -0.19 12.34 1.82
N ILE A 64 0.60 11.64 2.61
CA ILE A 64 0.05 10.73 3.64
C ILE A 64 -0.83 11.47 4.66
N GLY A 65 -0.48 12.69 5.02
CA GLY A 65 -1.24 13.47 5.98
C GLY A 65 -2.68 13.76 5.55
N SER A 66 -2.92 13.89 4.23
CA SER A 66 -4.28 14.07 3.70
C SER A 66 -5.05 12.75 3.67
N ALA A 67 -4.37 11.64 3.36
CA ALA A 67 -5.00 10.32 3.27
C ALA A 67 -5.27 9.72 4.65
N VAL A 68 -4.35 9.93 5.59
CA VAL A 68 -4.42 9.40 6.96
C VAL A 68 -4.08 10.53 7.93
N PRO A 69 -5.07 11.38 8.27
CA PRO A 69 -4.80 12.56 9.13
C PRO A 69 -4.40 12.22 10.56
N ASP A 70 -4.89 11.09 11.09
CA ASP A 70 -4.61 10.69 12.47
C ASP A 70 -3.36 9.81 12.52
N PRO A 71 -2.26 10.29 13.16
CA PRO A 71 -1.02 9.51 13.24
C PRO A 71 -1.13 8.24 14.09
N ALA A 72 -2.22 8.06 14.85
CA ALA A 72 -2.48 6.85 15.62
C ALA A 72 -3.24 5.78 14.82
N SER A 73 -3.70 6.10 13.62
CA SER A 73 -4.41 5.14 12.76
C SER A 73 -3.53 3.96 12.39
N THR A 74 -4.15 2.78 12.25
CA THR A 74 -3.46 1.60 11.72
C THR A 74 -3.27 1.77 10.22
N VAL A 75 -2.02 1.71 9.77
CA VAL A 75 -1.65 1.86 8.36
C VAL A 75 -0.92 0.61 7.91
N VAL A 76 -1.41 -0.04 6.88
CA VAL A 76 -0.73 -1.16 6.22
C VAL A 76 -0.20 -0.67 4.89
N VAL A 77 1.11 -0.80 4.69
CA VAL A 77 1.79 -0.35 3.46
C VAL A 77 2.21 -1.57 2.67
N TYR A 78 2.02 -1.54 1.35
CA TYR A 78 2.51 -2.61 0.51
C TYR A 78 3.07 -2.09 -0.82
N CYS A 79 3.94 -2.91 -1.41
CA CYS A 79 4.42 -2.76 -2.77
C CYS A 79 4.27 -4.10 -3.49
N GLN A 80 5.08 -4.37 -4.50
CA GLN A 80 4.97 -5.63 -5.25
C GLN A 80 5.42 -6.84 -4.43
N THR A 81 6.55 -6.75 -3.73
CA THR A 81 7.15 -7.87 -2.98
C THR A 81 7.44 -7.57 -1.51
N GLY A 82 7.20 -6.35 -1.06
CA GLY A 82 7.40 -5.94 0.33
C GLY A 82 8.71 -5.20 0.62
N LEU A 83 9.59 -5.03 -0.37
CA LEU A 83 10.89 -4.38 -0.15
C LEU A 83 10.83 -2.86 -0.23
N ARG A 84 10.16 -2.30 -1.24
CA ARG A 84 9.94 -0.84 -1.31
C ARG A 84 9.08 -0.39 -0.14
N SER A 85 8.08 -1.18 0.22
CA SER A 85 7.12 -0.82 1.26
C SER A 85 7.68 -0.90 2.67
N VAL A 86 8.65 -1.77 2.97
CA VAL A 86 9.24 -1.78 4.30
C VAL A 86 10.04 -0.49 4.55
N LEU A 87 10.71 0.03 3.54
CA LEU A 87 11.39 1.33 3.62
C LEU A 87 10.39 2.48 3.74
N ALA A 88 9.30 2.41 3.00
CA ALA A 88 8.20 3.37 3.08
C ALA A 88 7.57 3.37 4.48
N ALA A 89 7.31 2.21 5.04
CA ALA A 89 6.77 2.08 6.39
C ALA A 89 7.71 2.68 7.44
N ARG A 90 9.02 2.47 7.29
CA ARG A 90 10.02 3.10 8.16
C ARG A 90 9.94 4.62 8.09
N ALA A 91 9.81 5.17 6.87
CA ALA A 91 9.68 6.61 6.69
C ALA A 91 8.41 7.16 7.35
N LEU A 92 7.30 6.44 7.31
CA LEU A 92 6.07 6.84 7.99
C LEU A 92 6.23 6.84 9.50
N LYS A 93 6.95 5.88 10.06
CA LYS A 93 7.25 5.88 11.50
C LYS A 93 8.11 7.08 11.89
N ASP A 94 9.09 7.41 11.07
CA ASP A 94 9.94 8.59 11.30
C ASP A 94 9.13 9.89 11.24
N LEU A 95 8.07 9.92 10.44
CA LEU A 95 7.13 11.03 10.35
C LEU A 95 6.22 11.16 11.58
N GLY A 96 6.05 10.10 12.35
CA GLY A 96 5.25 10.12 13.57
C GLY A 96 4.05 9.17 13.59
N TYR A 97 3.84 8.37 12.53
CA TYR A 97 2.79 7.35 12.55
C TYR A 97 3.21 6.21 13.47
N SER A 98 2.35 5.90 14.45
CA SER A 98 2.71 4.98 15.54
C SER A 98 2.34 3.51 15.27
N ASN A 99 1.47 3.27 14.30
CA ASN A 99 0.95 1.91 14.04
C ASN A 99 1.03 1.57 12.56
N VAL A 100 2.26 1.44 12.06
CA VAL A 100 2.55 1.16 10.65
C VAL A 100 3.02 -0.28 10.51
N ILE A 101 2.41 -0.99 9.57
CA ILE A 101 2.66 -2.41 9.31
C ILE A 101 3.03 -2.57 7.84
N ASN A 102 4.02 -3.40 7.54
CA ASN A 102 4.37 -3.77 6.17
C ASN A 102 3.68 -5.09 5.80
N LEU A 103 3.07 -5.14 4.63
CA LEU A 103 2.48 -6.38 4.12
C LEU A 103 3.59 -7.27 3.56
N GLN A 104 3.90 -8.35 4.28
CA GLN A 104 4.92 -9.31 3.89
C GLN A 104 4.55 -9.99 2.58
N GLY A 105 5.48 -10.00 1.64
CA GLY A 105 5.27 -10.58 0.31
C GLY A 105 4.48 -9.67 -0.64
N GLY A 106 3.94 -8.57 -0.16
CA GLY A 106 3.29 -7.54 -0.96
C GLY A 106 2.10 -8.01 -1.78
N TYR A 107 1.82 -7.24 -2.83
CA TYR A 107 0.72 -7.55 -3.75
C TYR A 107 0.87 -8.93 -4.39
N GLN A 108 2.10 -9.33 -4.73
CA GLN A 108 2.35 -10.62 -5.37
C GLN A 108 1.82 -11.79 -4.53
N LYS A 109 2.15 -11.81 -3.25
CA LYS A 109 1.71 -12.89 -2.36
C LYS A 109 0.20 -12.81 -2.10
N TRP A 110 -0.35 -11.61 -1.99
CA TRP A 110 -1.79 -11.41 -1.85
C TRP A 110 -2.55 -12.00 -3.04
N ALA A 111 -2.14 -11.66 -4.25
CA ALA A 111 -2.79 -12.13 -5.48
C ALA A 111 -2.62 -13.65 -5.68
N GLN A 112 -1.42 -14.18 -5.40
CA GLN A 112 -1.15 -15.62 -5.49
C GLN A 112 -1.96 -16.43 -4.48
N SER A 113 -2.37 -15.82 -3.38
CA SER A 113 -3.22 -16.45 -2.37
C SER A 113 -4.70 -16.45 -2.77
N GLY A 114 -5.05 -15.91 -3.93
CA GLY A 114 -6.44 -15.87 -4.40
C GLY A 114 -7.31 -14.85 -3.69
N LEU A 115 -6.71 -13.89 -3.00
CA LEU A 115 -7.46 -12.85 -2.27
C LEU A 115 -7.97 -11.76 -3.23
N PRO A 116 -9.02 -10.99 -2.84
CA PRO A 116 -9.67 -10.05 -3.75
C PRO A 116 -8.75 -8.96 -4.27
N VAL A 117 -8.77 -8.77 -5.58
CA VAL A 117 -8.03 -7.70 -6.26
C VAL A 117 -8.98 -6.92 -7.17
N VAL A 118 -8.66 -5.66 -7.40
CA VAL A 118 -9.41 -4.78 -8.28
C VAL A 118 -8.47 -4.28 -9.37
N LYS A 119 -8.99 -4.17 -10.57
CA LYS A 119 -8.25 -3.60 -11.70
C LYS A 119 -9.00 -2.38 -12.21
N ASP A 120 -8.26 -1.29 -12.40
CA ASP A 120 -8.78 -0.09 -13.03
C ASP A 120 -8.56 -0.20 -14.52
N VAL A 121 -9.63 -0.47 -15.27
CA VAL A 121 -9.56 -0.57 -16.71
C VAL A 121 -9.53 0.84 -17.30
N ALA A 122 -8.54 1.14 -18.13
CA ALA A 122 -8.49 2.41 -18.85
C ALA A 122 -9.71 2.50 -19.78
N LEU A 123 -10.42 3.64 -19.74
CA LEU A 123 -11.54 3.90 -20.62
C LEU A 123 -11.06 4.00 -22.06
N THR A 124 -11.76 3.37 -22.98
CA THR A 124 -11.54 3.54 -24.41
C THR A 124 -12.02 4.93 -24.84
N THR A 125 -11.55 5.39 -26.00
CA THR A 125 -12.02 6.67 -26.57
C THR A 125 -13.53 6.70 -26.69
N GLU A 126 -14.12 5.58 -27.12
CA GLU A 126 -15.57 5.46 -27.25
C GLU A 126 -16.29 5.59 -25.90
N GLN A 127 -15.76 4.96 -24.85
CA GLN A 127 -16.32 5.07 -23.51
C GLN A 127 -16.23 6.49 -22.97
N ILE A 128 -15.11 7.16 -23.18
CA ILE A 128 -14.93 8.57 -22.78
C ILE A 128 -15.96 9.45 -23.49
N GLN A 129 -16.15 9.28 -24.79
CA GLN A 129 -17.13 10.04 -25.56
C GLN A 129 -18.56 9.78 -25.05
N ARG A 130 -18.87 8.55 -24.66
CA ARG A 130 -20.16 8.19 -24.12
C ARG A 130 -20.45 8.92 -22.80
N TYR A 131 -19.46 8.99 -21.91
CA TYR A 131 -19.60 9.74 -20.65
C TYR A 131 -19.71 11.24 -20.87
N SER A 132 -19.01 11.78 -21.87
CA SER A 132 -19.04 13.21 -22.19
C SER A 132 -20.39 13.71 -22.70
N ARG A 133 -21.26 12.82 -23.17
CA ARG A 133 -22.58 13.15 -23.71
C ARG A 133 -23.67 13.25 -22.65
N HIS A 134 -23.34 12.90 -21.43
CA HIS A 134 -24.23 12.95 -20.30
C HIS A 134 -23.86 14.10 -19.39
#